data_f4d341a4fc6bc0f665fb9bb6084b31de
#
_entry.id   f4d341a4fc6bc0f665fb9bb6084b31de
#
_cell.length_a   1.000
_cell.length_b   1.000
_cell.length_c   1.000
_cell.angle_alpha   90.00
_cell.angle_beta   90.00
_cell.angle_gamma   90.00
#
_symmetry.space_group_name_H-M   'P 1'
#
loop_
_entity.id
_entity.type
_entity.pdbx_description
1 polymer ?
#
loop_
_entity_poly.entity_id
_entity_poly.type
_entity_poly.pdbx_seq_one_letter_code
_entity_poly.pdbx_strand_id
1 'polypeptide(L)'
;MIHNGMVTYLFDFDGTLVDSTEAVEKALRIAIEKTIPAVIESDLYDDYYKALFLFIKGKLTYQYLGVIHELVAQGTIHEYYKLMPRYIKDFPHARRVIRELRARGRRVISFSGEHTYPGGKVIFMKKTDWYDEFDEVITFRGTKDMLKKFQTLREFYPDEPFVWVDDSPSRFTYILDENTLLVQKASPYKSDVALLFERQNFLKIKSLREILEIDEGLSAFAGGDKT
;
A
#
# COMPACT_ATOMS: atom_id res chain seq x y z
N MET A 1 -5.66 30.01 18.11
CA MET A 1 -6.82 29.30 17.49
C MET A 1 -6.60 27.84 17.74
N ILE A 2 -7.42 27.22 18.58
CA ILE A 2 -7.31 25.79 18.90
C ILE A 2 -7.85 25.07 17.67
N HIS A 3 -6.94 24.51 16.85
CA HIS A 3 -7.33 23.62 15.77
C HIS A 3 -8.08 22.43 16.39
N ASN A 4 -9.33 22.26 16.03
CA ASN A 4 -10.09 21.05 16.31
C ASN A 4 -9.23 19.88 15.79
N GLY A 5 -8.69 19.07 16.68
CA GLY A 5 -7.63 18.09 16.43
C GLY A 5 -7.96 17.07 15.34
N MET A 6 -8.00 17.56 14.08
CA MET A 6 -8.09 16.67 12.93
C MET A 6 -6.77 15.93 12.80
N VAL A 7 -6.84 14.62 12.73
CA VAL A 7 -5.70 13.74 12.49
C VAL A 7 -5.84 13.18 11.08
N THR A 8 -4.75 13.22 10.32
CA THR A 8 -4.70 12.63 8.97
C THR A 8 -4.02 11.27 9.00
N TYR A 9 -4.72 10.26 8.57
CA TYR A 9 -4.24 8.89 8.44
C TYR A 9 -3.80 8.62 7.00
N LEU A 10 -2.55 8.18 6.83
CA LEU A 10 -1.99 7.73 5.56
C LEU A 10 -1.86 6.21 5.61
N PHE A 11 -2.57 5.50 4.75
CA PHE A 11 -2.48 4.04 4.69
C PHE A 11 -1.80 3.59 3.40
N ASP A 12 -0.77 2.75 3.52
CA ASP A 12 -0.40 1.88 2.41
C ASP A 12 -1.50 0.86 2.15
N PHE A 13 -1.55 0.34 0.94
CA PHE A 13 -2.63 -0.55 0.51
C PHE A 13 -2.22 -2.01 0.54
N ASP A 14 -1.24 -2.39 -0.30
CA ASP A 14 -0.80 -3.78 -0.44
C ASP A 14 0.07 -4.22 0.76
N GLY A 15 -0.31 -5.32 1.40
CA GLY A 15 0.37 -5.80 2.61
C GLY A 15 -0.12 -5.13 3.89
N THR A 16 -0.78 -3.98 3.79
CA THR A 16 -1.31 -3.20 4.92
C THR A 16 -2.82 -3.39 5.08
N LEU A 17 -3.61 -3.04 4.08
CA LEU A 17 -5.08 -3.16 4.12
C LEU A 17 -5.57 -4.44 3.44
N VAL A 18 -4.84 -4.91 2.43
CA VAL A 18 -5.19 -6.11 1.66
C VAL A 18 -3.99 -7.05 1.56
N ASP A 19 -4.25 -8.35 1.62
CA ASP A 19 -3.26 -9.38 1.28
C ASP A 19 -3.26 -9.58 -0.24
N SER A 20 -2.26 -8.99 -0.87
CA SER A 20 -2.07 -9.10 -2.32
C SER A 20 -1.10 -10.23 -2.71
N THR A 21 -0.40 -10.87 -1.77
CA THR A 21 0.66 -11.82 -2.08
C THR A 21 0.12 -13.05 -2.81
N GLU A 22 -0.83 -13.76 -2.19
CA GLU A 22 -1.47 -14.93 -2.80
C GLU A 22 -2.24 -14.55 -4.08
N ALA A 23 -2.87 -13.36 -4.08
CA ALA A 23 -3.60 -12.86 -5.24
C ALA A 23 -2.70 -12.63 -6.45
N VAL A 24 -1.51 -12.04 -6.24
CA VAL A 24 -0.51 -11.82 -7.28
C VAL A 24 -0.07 -13.16 -7.88
N GLU A 25 0.36 -14.11 -7.06
CA GLU A 25 0.84 -15.42 -7.53
C GLU A 25 -0.23 -16.15 -8.34
N LYS A 26 -1.46 -16.21 -7.81
CA LYS A 26 -2.57 -16.89 -8.47
C LYS A 26 -2.96 -16.22 -9.79
N ALA A 27 -3.03 -14.89 -9.82
CA ALA A 27 -3.36 -14.15 -11.02
C ALA A 27 -2.28 -14.29 -12.10
N LEU A 28 -0.98 -14.27 -11.73
CA LEU A 28 0.14 -14.50 -12.64
C LEU A 28 0.04 -15.87 -13.31
N ARG A 29 -0.11 -16.92 -12.51
CA ARG A 29 -0.20 -18.30 -13.01
C ARG A 29 -1.37 -18.46 -13.99
N ILE A 30 -2.57 -18.07 -13.60
CA ILE A 30 -3.76 -18.19 -14.43
C ILE A 30 -3.66 -17.32 -15.70
N ALA A 31 -3.05 -16.13 -15.62
CA ALA A 31 -2.87 -15.27 -16.79
C ALA A 31 -1.98 -15.96 -17.86
N ILE A 32 -0.87 -16.57 -17.44
CA ILE A 32 0.01 -17.34 -18.35
C ILE A 32 -0.73 -18.54 -18.91
N GLU A 33 -1.37 -19.34 -18.05
CA GLU A 33 -2.14 -20.54 -18.46
C GLU A 33 -3.19 -20.23 -19.53
N LYS A 34 -3.88 -19.10 -19.41
CA LYS A 34 -4.92 -18.70 -20.35
C LYS A 34 -4.40 -18.14 -21.68
N THR A 35 -3.29 -17.44 -21.65
CA THR A 35 -2.84 -16.66 -22.81
C THR A 35 -1.71 -17.33 -23.57
N ILE A 36 -0.93 -18.18 -22.90
CA ILE A 36 0.21 -18.91 -23.50
C ILE A 36 0.22 -20.36 -22.98
N PRO A 37 -0.83 -21.14 -23.26
CA PRO A 37 -0.95 -22.50 -22.69
C PRO A 37 0.22 -23.43 -23.09
N ALA A 38 0.83 -23.21 -24.24
CA ALA A 38 1.97 -24.01 -24.69
C ALA A 38 3.22 -23.89 -23.81
N VAL A 39 3.32 -22.84 -22.98
CA VAL A 39 4.45 -22.64 -22.07
C VAL A 39 4.34 -23.49 -20.80
N ILE A 40 3.13 -23.93 -20.40
CA ILE A 40 2.87 -24.60 -19.13
C ILE A 40 3.67 -25.92 -18.99
N GLU A 41 3.76 -26.67 -20.08
CA GLU A 41 4.46 -27.97 -20.11
C GLU A 41 5.91 -27.84 -20.62
N SER A 42 6.41 -26.61 -20.78
CA SER A 42 7.76 -26.34 -21.27
C SER A 42 8.72 -25.95 -20.16
N ASP A 43 10.01 -26.17 -20.38
CA ASP A 43 11.09 -25.69 -19.48
C ASP A 43 11.13 -24.14 -19.39
N LEU A 44 10.35 -23.44 -20.21
CA LEU A 44 10.30 -21.98 -20.25
C LEU A 44 9.30 -21.39 -19.24
N TYR A 45 8.43 -22.19 -18.62
CA TYR A 45 7.38 -21.67 -17.74
C TYR A 45 7.95 -20.78 -16.62
N ASP A 46 9.01 -21.19 -15.98
CA ASP A 46 9.64 -20.44 -14.89
C ASP A 46 10.19 -19.09 -15.34
N ASP A 47 10.72 -19.02 -16.57
CA ASP A 47 11.21 -17.76 -17.15
C ASP A 47 10.07 -16.80 -17.44
N TYR A 48 8.94 -17.28 -17.98
CA TYR A 48 7.75 -16.47 -18.23
C TYR A 48 7.13 -15.98 -16.94
N TYR A 49 6.99 -16.86 -15.94
CA TYR A 49 6.50 -16.50 -14.62
C TYR A 49 7.38 -15.44 -13.95
N LYS A 50 8.70 -15.66 -13.95
CA LYS A 50 9.67 -14.74 -13.36
C LYS A 50 9.71 -13.40 -14.10
N ALA A 51 9.66 -13.40 -15.42
CA ALA A 51 9.61 -12.19 -16.24
C ALA A 51 8.37 -11.36 -15.91
N LEU A 52 7.19 -12.00 -15.88
CA LEU A 52 5.93 -11.32 -15.56
C LEU A 52 5.93 -10.79 -14.11
N PHE A 53 6.41 -11.59 -13.15
CA PHE A 53 6.53 -11.17 -11.76
C PHE A 53 7.44 -9.95 -11.59
N LEU A 54 8.63 -9.97 -12.21
CA LEU A 54 9.57 -8.84 -12.16
C LEU A 54 8.99 -7.61 -12.86
N PHE A 55 8.30 -7.78 -13.98
CA PHE A 55 7.61 -6.69 -14.66
C PHE A 55 6.57 -6.02 -13.75
N ILE A 56 5.70 -6.82 -13.12
CA ILE A 56 4.67 -6.32 -12.19
C ILE A 56 5.29 -5.57 -11.00
N LYS A 57 6.46 -6.02 -10.52
CA LYS A 57 7.21 -5.37 -9.44
C LYS A 57 8.05 -4.16 -9.89
N GLY A 58 8.01 -3.79 -11.17
CA GLY A 58 8.83 -2.69 -11.72
C GLY A 58 10.33 -2.96 -11.71
N LYS A 59 10.75 -4.23 -11.68
CA LYS A 59 12.15 -4.70 -11.56
C LYS A 59 12.63 -5.42 -12.81
N LEU A 60 12.09 -5.09 -13.96
CA LEU A 60 12.44 -5.74 -15.22
C LEU A 60 13.94 -5.58 -15.54
N THR A 61 14.56 -6.69 -15.95
CA THR A 61 15.94 -6.76 -16.41
C THR A 61 15.99 -7.04 -17.92
N TYR A 62 17.09 -6.63 -18.57
CA TYR A 62 17.26 -6.78 -20.03
C TYR A 62 17.12 -8.22 -20.52
N GLN A 63 17.51 -9.21 -19.72
CA GLN A 63 17.42 -10.63 -20.08
C GLN A 63 15.99 -11.12 -20.36
N TYR A 64 14.98 -10.45 -19.81
CA TYR A 64 13.56 -10.82 -20.00
C TYR A 64 12.80 -9.98 -21.02
N LEU A 65 13.45 -9.05 -21.73
CA LEU A 65 12.75 -8.18 -22.67
C LEU A 65 11.99 -8.94 -23.75
N GLY A 66 12.60 -9.99 -24.33
CA GLY A 66 11.95 -10.83 -25.34
C GLY A 66 10.68 -11.51 -24.80
N VAL A 67 10.77 -12.09 -23.60
CA VAL A 67 9.64 -12.73 -22.93
C VAL A 67 8.55 -11.70 -22.62
N ILE A 68 8.91 -10.52 -22.16
CA ILE A 68 7.92 -9.46 -21.87
C ILE A 68 7.22 -8.98 -23.13
N HIS A 69 7.94 -8.84 -24.26
CA HIS A 69 7.31 -8.52 -25.56
C HIS A 69 6.25 -9.55 -25.94
N GLU A 70 6.53 -10.83 -25.75
CA GLU A 70 5.55 -11.87 -26.00
C GLU A 70 4.37 -11.83 -25.01
N LEU A 71 4.62 -11.68 -23.71
CA LEU A 71 3.57 -11.52 -22.70
C LEU A 71 2.64 -10.33 -22.99
N VAL A 72 3.19 -9.23 -23.53
CA VAL A 72 2.40 -8.08 -23.98
C VAL A 72 1.58 -8.44 -25.22
N ALA A 73 2.22 -9.04 -26.23
CA ALA A 73 1.57 -9.40 -27.50
C ALA A 73 0.42 -10.41 -27.30
N GLN A 74 0.57 -11.35 -26.37
CA GLN A 74 -0.45 -12.34 -26.01
C GLN A 74 -1.51 -11.82 -25.04
N GLY A 75 -1.41 -10.56 -24.59
CA GLY A 75 -2.37 -9.95 -23.66
C GLY A 75 -2.29 -10.47 -22.22
N THR A 76 -1.22 -11.17 -21.85
CA THR A 76 -1.04 -11.77 -20.52
C THR A 76 -1.06 -10.73 -19.40
N ILE A 77 -0.42 -9.58 -19.62
CA ILE A 77 -0.41 -8.48 -18.66
C ILE A 77 -1.82 -7.93 -18.43
N HIS A 78 -2.61 -7.80 -19.51
CA HIS A 78 -4.00 -7.36 -19.40
C HIS A 78 -4.85 -8.38 -18.61
N GLU A 79 -4.71 -9.67 -18.91
CA GLU A 79 -5.43 -10.74 -18.20
C GLU A 79 -5.05 -10.79 -16.71
N TYR A 80 -3.76 -10.59 -16.37
CA TYR A 80 -3.31 -10.47 -15.00
C TYR A 80 -4.06 -9.37 -14.23
N TYR A 81 -4.09 -8.14 -14.76
CA TYR A 81 -4.79 -7.02 -14.11
C TYR A 81 -6.31 -7.17 -14.05
N LYS A 82 -6.89 -8.01 -14.91
CA LYS A 82 -8.29 -8.38 -14.85
C LYS A 82 -8.58 -9.43 -13.76
N LEU A 83 -7.65 -10.34 -13.53
CA LEU A 83 -7.79 -11.46 -12.59
C LEU A 83 -7.45 -11.06 -11.17
N MET A 84 -6.39 -10.28 -10.97
CA MET A 84 -5.83 -9.95 -9.66
C MET A 84 -6.89 -9.42 -8.65
N PRO A 85 -7.81 -8.51 -9.02
CA PRO A 85 -8.87 -8.05 -8.12
C PRO A 85 -9.81 -9.14 -7.60
N ARG A 86 -9.92 -10.28 -8.30
CA ARG A 86 -10.80 -11.39 -7.93
C ARG A 86 -10.26 -12.25 -6.79
N TYR A 87 -8.96 -12.16 -6.55
CA TYR A 87 -8.26 -13.02 -5.58
C TYR A 87 -7.76 -12.27 -4.37
N ILE A 88 -7.85 -10.94 -4.37
CA ILE A 88 -7.42 -10.14 -3.24
C ILE A 88 -8.33 -10.37 -2.04
N LYS A 89 -7.72 -10.37 -0.86
CA LYS A 89 -8.43 -10.51 0.42
C LYS A 89 -8.15 -9.29 1.28
N ASP A 90 -9.18 -8.74 1.87
CA ASP A 90 -9.00 -7.71 2.90
C ASP A 90 -8.34 -8.32 4.14
N PHE A 91 -7.40 -7.62 4.76
CA PHE A 91 -6.96 -8.02 6.09
C PHE A 91 -8.11 -7.85 7.10
N PRO A 92 -8.14 -8.67 8.16
CA PRO A 92 -9.16 -8.56 9.20
C PRO A 92 -9.29 -7.13 9.70
N HIS A 93 -10.52 -6.65 9.79
CA HIS A 93 -10.90 -5.30 10.24
C HIS A 93 -10.49 -4.13 9.34
N ALA A 94 -9.82 -4.31 8.21
CA ALA A 94 -9.30 -3.22 7.38
C ALA A 94 -10.39 -2.18 7.03
N ARG A 95 -11.47 -2.59 6.36
CA ARG A 95 -12.57 -1.65 6.01
C ARG A 95 -13.25 -1.05 7.23
N ARG A 96 -13.43 -1.85 8.27
CA ARG A 96 -14.04 -1.36 9.52
C ARG A 96 -13.23 -0.22 10.11
N VAL A 97 -11.91 -0.38 10.20
CA VAL A 97 -11.00 0.65 10.75
C VAL A 97 -11.08 1.94 9.93
N ILE A 98 -11.01 1.84 8.60
CA ILE A 98 -11.11 3.00 7.70
C ILE A 98 -12.43 3.74 7.91
N ARG A 99 -13.56 3.03 7.89
CA ARG A 99 -14.89 3.61 8.06
C ARG A 99 -15.08 4.23 9.45
N GLU A 100 -14.55 3.60 10.50
CA GLU A 100 -14.66 4.09 11.86
C GLU A 100 -13.82 5.37 12.06
N LEU A 101 -12.60 5.45 11.53
CA LEU A 101 -11.80 6.67 11.53
C LEU A 101 -12.53 7.81 10.81
N ARG A 102 -13.10 7.58 9.65
CA ARG A 102 -13.89 8.58 8.93
C ARG A 102 -15.13 9.01 9.71
N ALA A 103 -15.83 8.08 10.34
CA ALA A 103 -16.98 8.38 11.21
C ALA A 103 -16.60 9.24 12.44
N ARG A 104 -15.35 9.13 12.90
CA ARG A 104 -14.78 9.99 13.96
C ARG A 104 -14.30 11.35 13.43
N GLY A 105 -14.51 11.65 12.14
CA GLY A 105 -14.09 12.91 11.50
C GLY A 105 -12.60 12.96 11.18
N ARG A 106 -11.90 11.82 11.10
CA ARG A 106 -10.51 11.75 10.67
C ARG A 106 -10.42 11.81 9.15
N ARG A 107 -9.36 12.44 8.64
CA ARG A 107 -9.02 12.36 7.22
C ARG A 107 -8.28 11.06 6.95
N VAL A 108 -8.75 10.29 6.00
CA VAL A 108 -8.16 8.99 5.66
C VAL A 108 -7.75 8.96 4.20
N ILE A 109 -6.44 8.89 3.96
CA ILE A 109 -5.82 8.93 2.64
C ILE A 109 -5.16 7.59 2.34
N SER A 110 -5.40 7.03 1.17
CA SER A 110 -4.53 5.97 0.66
C SER A 110 -3.24 6.59 0.12
N PHE A 111 -2.10 6.21 0.70
CA PHE A 111 -0.77 6.69 0.33
C PHE A 111 0.12 5.50 -0.01
N SER A 112 0.07 5.04 -1.26
CA SER A 112 0.58 3.72 -1.64
C SER A 112 1.45 3.77 -2.89
N GLY A 113 2.36 2.79 -3.01
CA GLY A 113 3.14 2.58 -4.22
C GLY A 113 2.26 2.30 -5.44
N GLU A 114 2.57 2.96 -6.58
CA GLU A 114 1.88 2.72 -7.85
C GLU A 114 2.25 1.36 -8.43
N HIS A 115 1.34 0.75 -9.15
CA HIS A 115 1.64 -0.39 -10.01
C HIS A 115 2.53 0.02 -11.19
N THR A 116 3.16 -0.94 -11.85
CA THR A 116 3.99 -0.69 -13.05
C THR A 116 3.22 0.04 -14.14
N TYR A 117 1.94 -0.29 -14.28
CA TYR A 117 1.05 0.43 -15.19
C TYR A 117 0.53 1.72 -14.54
N PRO A 118 0.70 2.90 -15.19
CA PRO A 118 0.21 4.18 -14.66
C PRO A 118 -1.30 4.16 -14.39
N GLY A 119 -1.69 4.57 -13.17
CA GLY A 119 -3.09 4.54 -12.74
C GLY A 119 -3.64 3.14 -12.44
N GLY A 120 -2.80 2.11 -12.53
CA GLY A 120 -3.18 0.73 -12.27
C GLY A 120 -3.70 0.51 -10.86
N LYS A 121 -3.09 1.18 -9.87
CA LYS A 121 -3.53 1.13 -8.48
C LYS A 121 -4.95 1.70 -8.31
N VAL A 122 -5.23 2.85 -8.89
CA VAL A 122 -6.57 3.48 -8.83
C VAL A 122 -7.63 2.61 -9.49
N ILE A 123 -7.32 2.07 -10.69
CA ILE A 123 -8.23 1.14 -11.38
C ILE A 123 -8.49 -0.11 -10.52
N PHE A 124 -7.45 -0.64 -9.90
CA PHE A 124 -7.54 -1.78 -9.03
C PHE A 124 -8.42 -1.49 -7.79
N MET A 125 -8.21 -0.38 -7.11
CA MET A 125 -9.01 0.03 -5.97
C MET A 125 -10.49 0.22 -6.33
N LYS A 126 -10.80 0.78 -7.51
CA LYS A 126 -12.17 0.90 -8.03
C LYS A 126 -12.81 -0.47 -8.27
N LYS A 127 -12.06 -1.44 -8.81
CA LYS A 127 -12.56 -2.81 -9.07
C LYS A 127 -12.78 -3.63 -7.79
N THR A 128 -12.20 -3.23 -6.69
CA THR A 128 -12.30 -3.91 -5.39
C THR A 128 -13.13 -3.12 -4.38
N ASP A 129 -13.83 -2.08 -4.82
CA ASP A 129 -14.66 -1.18 -3.98
C ASP A 129 -13.89 -0.56 -2.81
N TRP A 130 -12.58 -0.31 -3.00
CA TRP A 130 -11.74 0.35 -2.01
C TRP A 130 -11.58 1.85 -2.25
N TYR A 131 -11.78 2.31 -3.51
CA TYR A 131 -11.50 3.69 -3.88
C TYR A 131 -12.30 4.70 -3.05
N ASP A 132 -13.59 4.42 -2.85
CA ASP A 132 -14.52 5.32 -2.15
C ASP A 132 -14.45 5.21 -0.61
N GLU A 133 -13.65 4.26 -0.10
CA GLU A 133 -13.37 4.17 1.33
C GLU A 133 -12.42 5.29 1.82
N PHE A 134 -11.70 5.95 0.93
CA PHE A 134 -10.74 7.01 1.24
C PHE A 134 -11.28 8.39 0.88
N ASP A 135 -10.81 9.41 1.59
CA ASP A 135 -11.08 10.82 1.23
C ASP A 135 -10.20 11.22 0.03
N GLU A 136 -9.02 10.62 -0.09
CA GLU A 136 -8.10 10.83 -1.21
C GLU A 136 -7.26 9.57 -1.48
N VAL A 137 -6.89 9.36 -2.75
CA VAL A 137 -5.99 8.28 -3.16
C VAL A 137 -4.77 8.89 -3.83
N ILE A 138 -3.62 8.76 -3.17
CA ILE A 138 -2.31 9.24 -3.65
C ILE A 138 -1.43 8.04 -3.93
N THR A 139 -0.93 7.94 -5.16
CA THR A 139 0.02 6.91 -5.57
C THR A 139 1.37 7.52 -5.86
N PHE A 140 2.48 6.80 -5.60
CA PHE A 140 3.83 7.28 -5.84
C PHE A 140 4.72 6.23 -6.49
N ARG A 141 5.76 6.69 -7.21
CA ARG A 141 6.76 5.84 -7.88
C ARG A 141 8.15 6.06 -7.31
N GLY A 142 8.57 5.11 -6.48
CA GLY A 142 9.87 5.18 -5.83
C GLY A 142 9.96 6.25 -4.74
N THR A 143 11.08 6.24 -4.03
CA THR A 143 11.29 7.05 -2.82
C THR A 143 11.23 8.55 -3.07
N LYS A 144 11.82 9.04 -4.16
CA LYS A 144 11.84 10.49 -4.47
C LYS A 144 10.44 11.06 -4.69
N ASP A 145 9.58 10.35 -5.43
CA ASP A 145 8.20 10.76 -5.69
C ASP A 145 7.35 10.66 -4.41
N MET A 146 7.57 9.60 -3.62
CA MET A 146 6.95 9.43 -2.31
C MET A 146 7.23 10.64 -1.39
N LEU A 147 8.50 11.01 -1.24
CA LEU A 147 8.90 12.14 -0.40
C LEU A 147 8.31 13.46 -0.87
N LYS A 148 8.32 13.71 -2.18
CA LYS A 148 7.72 14.92 -2.76
C LYS A 148 6.22 14.99 -2.44
N LYS A 149 5.48 13.89 -2.62
CA LYS A 149 4.03 13.85 -2.34
C LYS A 149 3.73 13.96 -0.85
N PHE A 150 4.54 13.32 -0.01
CA PHE A 150 4.43 13.47 1.45
C PHE A 150 4.64 14.94 1.88
N GLN A 151 5.67 15.59 1.33
CA GLN A 151 5.94 17.02 1.60
C GLN A 151 4.78 17.90 1.13
N THR A 152 4.24 17.64 -0.06
CA THR A 152 3.06 18.36 -0.57
C THR A 152 1.87 18.21 0.37
N LEU A 153 1.59 16.99 0.89
CA LEU A 153 0.54 16.80 1.90
C LEU A 153 0.82 17.59 3.18
N ARG A 154 2.06 17.62 3.62
CA ARG A 154 2.45 18.40 4.80
C ARG A 154 2.28 19.91 4.60
N GLU A 155 2.53 20.40 3.40
CA GLU A 155 2.28 21.81 3.04
C GLU A 155 0.80 22.17 3.02
N PHE A 156 -0.07 21.22 2.60
CA PHE A 156 -1.53 21.41 2.65
C PHE A 156 -2.11 21.32 4.06
N TYR A 157 -1.49 20.52 4.93
CA TYR A 157 -1.97 20.23 6.30
C TYR A 157 -0.85 20.43 7.33
N PRO A 158 -0.31 21.67 7.48
CA PRO A 158 0.93 21.90 8.22
C PRO A 158 0.82 21.59 9.72
N ASP A 159 -0.35 21.83 10.30
CA ASP A 159 -0.57 21.69 11.74
C ASP A 159 -1.24 20.37 12.13
N GLU A 160 -1.65 19.55 11.15
CA GLU A 160 -2.32 18.28 11.42
C GLU A 160 -1.31 17.18 11.78
N PRO A 161 -1.50 16.43 12.89
CA PRO A 161 -0.74 15.22 13.12
C PRO A 161 -1.03 14.19 12.02
N PHE A 162 0.03 13.55 11.51
CA PHE A 162 -0.12 12.42 10.60
C PHE A 162 0.12 11.10 11.33
N VAL A 163 -0.64 10.09 10.94
CA VAL A 163 -0.42 8.69 11.31
C VAL A 163 -0.21 7.91 10.03
N TRP A 164 1.00 7.48 9.75
CA TRP A 164 1.30 6.70 8.55
C TRP A 164 1.42 5.22 8.88
N VAL A 165 0.51 4.42 8.32
CA VAL A 165 0.40 2.96 8.51
C VAL A 165 0.89 2.24 7.26
N ASP A 166 1.94 1.43 7.39
CA ASP A 166 2.58 0.72 6.27
C ASP A 166 3.17 -0.62 6.75
N ASP A 167 3.19 -1.64 5.92
CA ASP A 167 3.87 -2.91 6.22
C ASP A 167 5.37 -2.88 5.89
N SER A 168 5.83 -1.85 5.17
CA SER A 168 7.20 -1.71 4.67
C SER A 168 7.99 -0.66 5.45
N PRO A 169 8.63 -1.03 6.57
CA PRO A 169 9.29 -0.08 7.47
C PRO A 169 10.45 0.67 6.81
N SER A 170 11.03 0.12 5.74
CA SER A 170 12.08 0.82 4.98
C SER A 170 11.63 2.17 4.40
N ARG A 171 10.34 2.39 4.18
CA ARG A 171 9.81 3.69 3.75
C ARG A 171 9.92 4.75 4.84
N PHE A 172 9.75 4.34 6.09
CA PHE A 172 9.79 5.23 7.25
C PHE A 172 11.19 5.83 7.51
N THR A 173 12.26 5.17 7.06
CA THR A 173 13.63 5.67 7.26
C THR A 173 13.87 7.03 6.63
N TYR A 174 13.08 7.39 5.63
CA TYR A 174 13.19 8.67 4.91
C TYR A 174 12.33 9.79 5.50
N ILE A 175 11.45 9.48 6.47
CA ILE A 175 10.54 10.47 7.06
C ILE A 175 11.14 10.99 8.36
N LEU A 176 11.50 12.27 8.36
CA LEU A 176 12.09 12.96 9.52
C LEU A 176 11.10 13.90 10.23
N ASP A 177 9.83 13.86 9.83
CA ASP A 177 8.78 14.69 10.39
C ASP A 177 8.35 14.18 11.79
N GLU A 178 8.62 14.98 12.82
CA GLU A 178 8.29 14.64 14.20
C GLU A 178 6.77 14.66 14.48
N ASN A 179 6.01 15.39 13.68
CA ASN A 179 4.55 15.44 13.77
C ASN A 179 3.87 14.29 12.99
N THR A 180 4.64 13.26 12.63
CA THR A 180 4.13 12.04 12.00
C THR A 180 4.42 10.83 12.88
N LEU A 181 3.36 10.15 13.34
CA LEU A 181 3.45 8.84 13.97
C LEU A 181 3.61 7.77 12.88
N LEU A 182 4.69 7.02 12.92
CA LEU A 182 4.99 5.95 11.99
C LEU A 182 4.51 4.62 12.58
N VAL A 183 3.60 3.94 11.92
CA VAL A 183 2.99 2.70 12.43
C VAL A 183 3.27 1.57 11.45
N GLN A 184 4.13 0.64 11.84
CA GLN A 184 4.38 -0.58 11.09
C GLN A 184 3.33 -1.63 11.40
N LYS A 185 2.54 -2.02 10.39
CA LYS A 185 1.74 -3.25 10.46
C LYS A 185 2.66 -4.46 10.30
N ALA A 186 2.65 -5.37 11.25
CA ALA A 186 3.44 -6.59 11.16
C ALA A 186 3.04 -7.39 9.89
N SER A 187 4.04 -7.80 9.14
CA SER A 187 3.89 -8.61 7.93
C SER A 187 4.91 -9.75 7.96
N PRO A 188 4.51 -10.99 7.61
CA PRO A 188 5.44 -12.11 7.54
C PRO A 188 6.46 -11.97 6.39
N TYR A 189 6.20 -11.03 5.48
CA TYR A 189 7.01 -10.83 4.26
C TYR A 189 8.00 -9.67 4.36
N LYS A 190 8.01 -8.95 5.47
CA LYS A 190 8.85 -7.76 5.65
C LYS A 190 9.70 -7.87 6.91
N SER A 191 10.99 -7.59 6.76
CA SER A 191 11.92 -7.53 7.88
C SER A 191 11.77 -6.22 8.65
N ASP A 192 12.00 -6.28 9.93
CA ASP A 192 12.10 -5.09 10.77
C ASP A 192 13.35 -4.27 10.42
N VAL A 193 13.28 -2.97 10.63
CA VAL A 193 14.40 -2.04 10.49
C VAL A 193 14.82 -1.57 11.87
N ALA A 194 15.95 -2.05 12.38
CA ALA A 194 16.40 -1.82 13.75
C ALA A 194 16.44 -0.34 14.15
N LEU A 195 16.91 0.54 13.25
CA LEU A 195 16.97 1.98 13.50
C LEU A 195 15.62 2.65 13.80
N LEU A 196 14.51 2.04 13.43
CA LEU A 196 13.18 2.60 13.70
C LEU A 196 12.75 2.39 15.15
N PHE A 197 13.23 1.34 15.81
CA PHE A 197 12.86 1.08 17.22
C PHE A 197 13.43 2.10 18.21
N GLU A 198 14.43 2.88 17.78
CA GLU A 198 15.01 3.97 18.59
C GLU A 198 14.20 5.28 18.47
N ARG A 199 13.24 5.35 17.55
CA ARG A 199 12.43 6.55 17.32
C ARG A 199 11.23 6.60 18.25
N GLN A 200 11.03 7.75 18.90
CA GLN A 200 9.89 7.97 19.79
C GLN A 200 8.53 7.98 19.05
N ASN A 201 8.53 8.34 17.75
CA ASN A 201 7.35 8.41 16.92
C ASN A 201 7.15 7.15 16.05
N PHE A 202 7.63 5.99 16.50
CA PHE A 202 7.46 4.71 15.81
C PHE A 202 6.72 3.70 16.69
N LEU A 203 5.72 3.03 16.10
CA LEU A 203 4.98 1.93 16.72
C LEU A 203 4.91 0.74 15.78
N LYS A 204 4.82 -0.46 16.36
CA LYS A 204 4.56 -1.69 15.62
C LYS A 204 3.26 -2.31 16.13
N ILE A 205 2.36 -2.60 15.20
CA ILE A 205 1.06 -3.23 15.48
C ILE A 205 0.96 -4.62 14.83
N LYS A 206 0.18 -5.49 15.43
CA LYS A 206 -0.12 -6.82 14.91
C LYS A 206 -1.45 -6.84 14.15
N SER A 207 -2.39 -6.00 14.57
CA SER A 207 -3.73 -5.91 14.02
C SER A 207 -4.08 -4.47 13.67
N LEU A 208 -4.79 -4.27 12.55
CA LEU A 208 -5.31 -2.94 12.18
C LEU A 208 -6.28 -2.37 13.23
N ARG A 209 -6.90 -3.22 14.05
CA ARG A 209 -7.78 -2.77 15.13
C ARG A 209 -7.06 -1.88 16.14
N GLU A 210 -5.78 -2.10 16.37
CA GLU A 210 -4.95 -1.29 17.29
C GLU A 210 -4.85 0.18 16.86
N ILE A 211 -5.11 0.49 15.57
CA ILE A 211 -5.19 1.87 15.08
C ILE A 211 -6.29 2.67 15.77
N LEU A 212 -7.42 2.04 16.10
CA LEU A 212 -8.51 2.73 16.79
C LEU A 212 -8.15 3.06 18.23
N GLU A 213 -7.34 2.24 18.88
CA GLU A 213 -6.80 2.49 20.24
C GLU A 213 -5.78 3.62 20.21
N ILE A 214 -4.93 3.66 19.16
CA ILE A 214 -4.00 4.77 18.91
C ILE A 214 -4.78 6.08 18.69
N ASP A 215 -5.84 6.07 17.91
CA ASP A 215 -6.68 7.25 17.65
C ASP A 215 -7.33 7.78 18.94
N GLU A 216 -7.81 6.91 19.80
CA GLU A 216 -8.36 7.28 21.12
C GLU A 216 -7.30 7.93 22.00
N GLY A 217 -6.07 7.39 22.02
CA GLY A 217 -4.95 7.98 22.74
C GLY A 217 -4.60 9.37 22.22
N LEU A 218 -4.48 9.56 20.90
CA LEU A 218 -4.19 10.87 20.30
C LEU A 218 -5.28 11.90 20.59
N SER A 219 -6.55 11.49 20.62
CA SER A 219 -7.68 12.36 20.95
C SER A 219 -7.66 12.82 22.40
N ALA A 220 -7.23 11.98 23.32
CA ALA A 220 -7.10 12.31 24.76
C ALA A 220 -6.01 13.34 25.00
N PHE A 221 -4.87 13.25 24.29
CA PHE A 221 -3.79 14.25 24.37
C PHE A 221 -4.20 15.61 23.80
N ALA A 222 -4.95 15.64 22.70
CA ALA A 222 -5.44 16.88 22.11
C ALA A 222 -6.54 17.58 22.96
N GLY A 223 -7.23 16.83 23.83
CA GLY A 223 -8.30 17.35 24.71
C GLY A 223 -7.85 17.73 26.12
N GLY A 224 -6.64 17.38 26.52
CA GLY A 224 -6.15 17.46 27.91
C GLY A 224 -5.74 18.84 28.44
N ASP A 225 -5.65 19.86 27.60
CA ASP A 225 -5.26 21.23 28.02
C ASP A 225 -6.48 22.15 28.29
N LYS A 226 -7.46 21.63 29.02
CA LYS A 226 -8.61 22.41 29.52
C LYS A 226 -8.80 22.22 31.02
N THR A 227 -7.75 22.54 31.80
CA THR A 227 -7.96 22.85 33.20
C THR A 227 -7.11 24.03 33.63
#